data_12a7cee17b0de80463b1504ecacb9197
#
_entry.id   12a7cee17b0de80463b1504ecacb9197
#
_cell.length_a   1.000
_cell.length_b   1.000
_cell.length_c   1.000
_cell.angle_alpha   90.00
_cell.angle_beta   90.00
_cell.angle_gamma   90.00
#
_symmetry.space_group_name_H-M   'P 1'
#
loop_
_entity.id
_entity.type
_entity.pdbx_description
1 polymer ?
#
loop_
_entity_poly.entity_id
_entity_poly.type
_entity_poly.pdbx_seq_one_letter_code
_entity_poly.pdbx_strand_id
1 'polypeptide(L)'
;MPWKRASLFTSVSKKSLKITKKKPKRKEREQMAVMTVYHGGYQAVEKPEIRVGRNTKDFGNGFYCTVIKEQAQRWAKRYTTKVVSIYDVCLNSQLDVKEFDSMTEEWLDFIVDCRSGKEHNHDIVIGAMADDQIYNYISDYIDGTITREQFWMLAKFKYPTHQIVFYTKEALKCLKYRGCEVL
;
A
#
# COMPACT_ATOMS: atom_id res chain seq x y z
N MET A 1 7.33 10.52 -83.46
CA MET A 1 6.19 11.39 -83.18
C MET A 1 5.91 11.41 -81.72
N PRO A 2 6.32 12.44 -80.91
CA PRO A 2 6.10 12.46 -79.47
C PRO A 2 4.84 13.23 -79.14
N TRP A 3 4.08 12.70 -78.23
CA TRP A 3 2.86 13.29 -77.71
C TRP A 3 3.17 14.38 -76.67
N LYS A 4 2.62 15.55 -76.83
CA LYS A 4 2.71 16.70 -75.92
C LYS A 4 1.80 16.48 -74.73
N ARG A 5 2.34 16.56 -73.51
CA ARG A 5 1.61 16.65 -72.24
C ARG A 5 1.32 18.10 -71.92
N ALA A 6 0.04 18.41 -71.82
CA ALA A 6 -0.42 19.71 -71.31
C ALA A 6 -0.43 19.64 -69.77
N SER A 7 0.31 20.52 -69.09
CA SER A 7 0.31 20.73 -67.68
C SER A 7 -0.74 21.77 -67.31
N LEU A 8 -1.75 21.32 -66.56
CA LEU A 8 -2.68 22.21 -65.87
C LEU A 8 -2.22 22.35 -64.42
N PHE A 9 -1.58 23.47 -64.10
CA PHE A 9 -1.30 23.88 -62.75
C PHE A 9 -2.53 24.59 -62.19
N THR A 10 -3.27 23.91 -61.31
CA THR A 10 -4.24 24.55 -60.42
C THR A 10 -3.58 24.84 -59.08
N SER A 11 -3.45 26.12 -58.76
CA SER A 11 -2.93 26.64 -57.50
C SER A 11 -3.95 26.38 -56.39
N VAL A 12 -3.61 25.45 -55.45
CA VAL A 12 -4.38 25.28 -54.24
C VAL A 12 -3.77 26.14 -53.13
N SER A 13 -4.53 27.16 -52.74
CA SER A 13 -4.23 28.07 -51.63
C SER A 13 -4.06 27.31 -50.32
N LYS A 14 -2.87 27.39 -49.72
CA LYS A 14 -2.60 26.87 -48.35
C LYS A 14 -3.24 27.76 -47.30
N LYS A 15 -4.47 27.45 -46.87
CA LYS A 15 -5.02 27.99 -45.63
C LYS A 15 -4.33 27.30 -44.45
N SER A 16 -3.46 28.05 -43.79
CA SER A 16 -2.84 27.67 -42.53
C SER A 16 -3.90 27.53 -41.43
N LEU A 17 -4.24 26.28 -41.04
CA LEU A 17 -5.02 26.03 -39.85
C LEU A 17 -4.12 26.26 -38.64
N LYS A 18 -4.31 27.39 -37.94
CA LYS A 18 -3.76 27.61 -36.60
C LYS A 18 -4.47 26.68 -35.61
N ILE A 19 -3.87 25.53 -35.31
CA ILE A 19 -4.29 24.68 -34.22
C ILE A 19 -3.85 25.39 -32.93
N THR A 20 -4.77 26.14 -32.33
CA THR A 20 -4.61 26.64 -30.97
C THR A 20 -4.65 25.44 -30.00
N LYS A 21 -3.48 25.00 -29.53
CA LYS A 21 -3.37 24.07 -28.44
C LYS A 21 -3.94 24.73 -27.18
N LYS A 22 -5.23 24.51 -26.90
CA LYS A 22 -5.81 24.79 -25.59
C LYS A 22 -5.11 23.93 -24.57
N LYS A 23 -4.36 24.58 -23.67
CA LYS A 23 -3.85 23.90 -22.45
C LYS A 23 -5.06 23.31 -21.72
N PRO A 24 -5.02 22.03 -21.29
CA PRO A 24 -6.12 21.46 -20.53
C PRO A 24 -6.28 22.26 -19.24
N LYS A 25 -7.52 22.65 -18.95
CA LYS A 25 -7.89 23.33 -17.71
C LYS A 25 -7.59 22.37 -16.56
N ARG A 26 -6.70 22.79 -15.64
CA ARG A 26 -6.37 22.19 -14.35
C ARG A 26 -7.64 22.13 -13.47
N LYS A 27 -8.48 21.10 -13.65
CA LYS A 27 -9.59 20.71 -12.79
C LYS A 27 -10.12 19.32 -13.20
N GLU A 28 -9.26 18.32 -13.17
CA GLU A 28 -9.67 17.00 -12.73
C GLU A 28 -8.98 16.82 -11.38
N ARG A 29 -9.70 17.09 -10.30
CA ARG A 29 -9.40 16.50 -9.01
C ARG A 29 -9.58 15.01 -9.27
N GLU A 30 -8.46 14.29 -9.44
CA GLU A 30 -8.46 12.84 -9.25
C GLU A 30 -9.21 12.62 -7.94
N GLN A 31 -10.34 11.97 -8.03
CA GLN A 31 -11.16 11.61 -6.89
C GLN A 31 -10.37 10.51 -6.22
N MET A 32 -9.47 10.91 -5.29
CA MET A 32 -8.64 9.99 -4.53
C MET A 32 -9.59 9.03 -3.83
N ALA A 33 -9.44 7.74 -4.12
CA ALA A 33 -10.28 6.72 -3.52
C ALA A 33 -10.11 6.79 -2.00
N VAL A 34 -11.20 7.11 -1.29
CA VAL A 34 -11.22 7.09 0.17
C VAL A 34 -11.44 5.64 0.58
N MET A 35 -10.47 5.05 1.28
CA MET A 35 -10.63 3.72 1.86
C MET A 35 -10.85 3.81 3.35
N THR A 36 -11.68 2.92 3.93
CA THR A 36 -11.81 2.79 5.37
C THR A 36 -10.84 1.74 5.88
N VAL A 37 -10.08 2.08 6.94
CA VAL A 37 -9.15 1.15 7.58
C VAL A 37 -9.43 1.06 9.08
N TYR A 38 -8.99 -0.05 9.66
CA TYR A 38 -9.26 -0.45 11.03
C TYR A 38 -7.97 -0.75 11.79
N HIS A 39 -7.89 -0.29 13.03
CA HIS A 39 -6.81 -0.61 13.96
C HIS A 39 -7.37 -1.29 15.19
N GLY A 40 -6.97 -2.53 15.46
CA GLY A 40 -7.37 -3.29 16.65
C GLY A 40 -6.39 -3.07 17.81
N GLY A 41 -6.89 -2.70 18.98
CA GLY A 41 -6.08 -2.42 20.15
C GLY A 41 -6.86 -2.54 21.46
N TYR A 42 -6.29 -2.01 22.55
CA TYR A 42 -6.92 -1.98 23.88
C TYR A 42 -7.60 -0.66 24.21
N GLN A 43 -7.43 0.36 23.39
CA GLN A 43 -8.02 1.68 23.54
C GLN A 43 -8.27 2.34 22.20
N ALA A 44 -9.16 3.32 22.15
CA ALA A 44 -9.33 4.16 20.98
C ALA A 44 -8.06 4.99 20.71
N VAL A 45 -7.64 5.04 19.46
CA VAL A 45 -6.47 5.81 19.03
C VAL A 45 -6.94 6.93 18.12
N GLU A 46 -7.28 8.07 18.71
CA GLU A 46 -7.76 9.24 17.94
C GLU A 46 -6.61 9.93 17.19
N LYS A 47 -5.42 9.92 17.78
CA LYS A 47 -4.20 10.51 17.23
C LYS A 47 -3.16 9.41 17.07
N PRO A 48 -3.05 8.79 15.88
CA PRO A 48 -2.06 7.76 15.62
C PRO A 48 -0.62 8.26 15.78
N GLU A 49 0.23 7.41 16.36
CA GLU A 49 1.64 7.68 16.55
C GLU A 49 2.48 6.50 16.09
N ILE A 50 3.66 6.79 15.55
CA ILE A 50 4.65 5.77 15.21
C ILE A 50 5.35 5.37 16.50
N ARG A 51 5.16 4.11 16.90
CA ARG A 51 5.81 3.56 18.08
C ARG A 51 6.99 2.70 17.65
N VAL A 52 8.16 3.10 18.13
CA VAL A 52 9.38 2.32 17.97
C VAL A 52 9.40 1.24 19.05
N GLY A 53 9.64 0.00 18.68
CA GLY A 53 9.67 -1.16 19.57
C GLY A 53 10.62 -2.22 19.04
N ARG A 54 10.50 -3.46 19.57
CA ARG A 54 11.25 -4.60 19.02
C ARG A 54 10.78 -4.87 17.58
N ASN A 55 11.71 -5.19 16.68
CA ASN A 55 11.45 -5.51 15.28
C ASN A 55 10.86 -6.92 15.13
N THR A 56 9.64 -7.12 15.66
CA THR A 56 8.94 -8.41 15.60
C THR A 56 7.74 -8.40 14.67
N LYS A 57 7.46 -7.24 14.04
CA LYS A 57 6.33 -7.10 13.12
C LYS A 57 6.81 -7.28 11.68
N ASP A 58 5.91 -7.77 10.82
CA ASP A 58 6.23 -8.09 9.42
C ASP A 58 6.90 -6.93 8.67
N PHE A 59 6.34 -5.74 8.78
CA PHE A 59 6.86 -4.56 8.10
C PHE A 59 7.56 -3.57 9.07
N GLY A 60 8.07 -4.06 10.22
CA GLY A 60 8.85 -3.26 11.15
C GLY A 60 8.05 -2.24 11.97
N ASN A 61 8.68 -1.12 12.32
CA ASN A 61 8.10 -0.11 13.19
C ASN A 61 7.19 0.86 12.42
N GLY A 62 5.91 0.96 12.81
CA GLY A 62 4.94 1.85 12.18
C GLY A 62 3.58 1.77 12.84
N PHE A 63 2.62 2.55 12.36
CA PHE A 63 1.23 2.48 12.77
C PHE A 63 0.46 1.54 11.82
N TYR A 64 -0.05 0.45 12.35
CA TYR A 64 -0.64 -0.66 11.60
C TYR A 64 -2.15 -0.54 11.51
N CYS A 65 -2.69 -0.66 10.31
CA CYS A 65 -4.10 -0.78 10.02
C CYS A 65 -4.37 -1.94 9.05
N THR A 66 -5.64 -2.25 8.82
CA THR A 66 -6.11 -3.20 7.81
C THR A 66 -7.42 -2.71 7.21
N VAL A 67 -7.71 -3.09 5.95
CA VAL A 67 -9.04 -2.90 5.36
C VAL A 67 -10.02 -3.99 5.78
N ILE A 68 -9.55 -5.08 6.39
CA ILE A 68 -10.35 -6.24 6.83
C ILE A 68 -10.75 -6.03 8.29
N LYS A 69 -12.01 -5.59 8.52
CA LYS A 69 -12.53 -5.29 9.86
C LYS A 69 -12.40 -6.48 10.82
N GLU A 70 -12.73 -7.67 10.38
CA GLU A 70 -12.64 -8.90 11.17
C GLU A 70 -11.21 -9.20 11.61
N GLN A 71 -10.21 -8.83 10.81
CA GLN A 71 -8.80 -8.95 11.18
C GLN A 71 -8.46 -8.00 12.33
N ALA A 72 -8.88 -6.74 12.26
CA ALA A 72 -8.70 -5.78 13.35
C ALA A 72 -9.42 -6.22 14.64
N GLN A 73 -10.61 -6.80 14.53
CA GLN A 73 -11.34 -7.36 15.66
C GLN A 73 -10.59 -8.54 16.30
N ARG A 74 -10.00 -9.46 15.49
CA ARG A 74 -9.16 -10.56 16.02
C ARG A 74 -7.96 -10.00 16.80
N TRP A 75 -7.32 -8.93 16.32
CA TRP A 75 -6.23 -8.27 17.04
C TRP A 75 -6.71 -7.64 18.35
N ALA A 76 -7.84 -6.94 18.35
CA ALA A 76 -8.41 -6.34 19.55
C ALA A 76 -8.75 -7.38 20.62
N LYS A 77 -9.20 -8.58 20.23
CA LYS A 77 -9.53 -9.69 21.15
C LYS A 77 -8.36 -10.23 21.96
N ARG A 78 -7.11 -9.87 21.60
CA ARG A 78 -5.91 -10.23 22.39
C ARG A 78 -5.76 -9.40 23.67
N TYR A 79 -6.55 -8.34 23.84
CA TYR A 79 -6.52 -7.44 24.99
C TYR A 79 -7.77 -7.60 25.87
N THR A 80 -7.67 -7.17 27.12
CA THR A 80 -8.80 -7.18 28.06
C THR A 80 -9.88 -6.21 27.59
N THR A 81 -9.50 -4.96 27.28
CA THR A 81 -10.37 -4.00 26.60
C THR A 81 -10.16 -4.15 25.08
N LYS A 82 -11.24 -4.41 24.36
CA LYS A 82 -11.21 -4.76 22.94
C LYS A 82 -11.78 -3.61 22.15
N VAL A 83 -10.92 -2.81 21.54
CA VAL A 83 -11.31 -1.61 20.79
C VAL A 83 -10.81 -1.67 19.36
N VAL A 84 -11.67 -1.33 18.41
CA VAL A 84 -11.31 -1.14 17.00
C VAL A 84 -11.48 0.32 16.66
N SER A 85 -10.39 1.01 16.37
CA SER A 85 -10.39 2.39 15.86
C SER A 85 -10.60 2.37 14.34
N ILE A 86 -11.38 3.32 13.83
CA ILE A 86 -11.83 3.39 12.44
C ILE A 86 -11.32 4.70 11.83
N TYR A 87 -10.73 4.63 10.63
CA TYR A 87 -10.23 5.80 9.93
C TYR A 87 -10.65 5.78 8.46
N ASP A 88 -10.87 6.97 7.90
CA ASP A 88 -10.83 7.17 6.46
C ASP A 88 -9.41 7.54 6.05
N VAL A 89 -8.93 6.91 4.99
CA VAL A 89 -7.60 7.16 4.41
C VAL A 89 -7.78 7.82 3.06
N CYS A 90 -7.09 8.94 2.88
CA CYS A 90 -6.95 9.62 1.60
C CYS A 90 -5.46 9.74 1.29
N LEU A 91 -4.94 8.81 0.49
CA LEU A 91 -3.52 8.78 0.15
C LEU A 91 -3.15 10.02 -0.68
N ASN A 92 -2.04 10.66 -0.32
CA ASN A 92 -1.46 11.76 -1.07
C ASN A 92 -0.48 11.21 -2.11
N SER A 93 -0.59 11.65 -3.36
CA SER A 93 0.29 11.25 -4.45
C SER A 93 1.77 11.63 -4.27
N GLN A 94 2.10 12.41 -3.24
CA GLN A 94 3.46 12.79 -2.91
C GLN A 94 4.16 11.79 -1.96
N LEU A 95 3.39 10.83 -1.38
CA LEU A 95 3.94 9.83 -0.48
C LEU A 95 4.55 8.67 -1.27
N ASP A 96 5.66 8.16 -0.78
CA ASP A 96 6.27 6.93 -1.30
C ASP A 96 5.54 5.72 -0.72
N VAL A 97 4.75 5.06 -1.57
CA VAL A 97 3.92 3.91 -1.21
C VAL A 97 4.49 2.66 -1.87
N LYS A 98 4.94 1.71 -1.05
CA LYS A 98 5.30 0.36 -1.49
C LYS A 98 4.11 -0.56 -1.33
N GLU A 99 3.69 -1.22 -2.40
CA GLU A 99 2.58 -2.18 -2.38
C GLU A 99 3.03 -3.54 -2.87
N PHE A 100 2.60 -4.58 -2.15
CA PHE A 100 2.77 -5.98 -2.50
C PHE A 100 1.41 -6.57 -2.84
N ASP A 101 1.13 -6.81 -4.11
CA ASP A 101 -0.14 -7.40 -4.58
C ASP A 101 -0.33 -8.83 -4.09
N SER A 102 0.75 -9.52 -3.79
CA SER A 102 0.75 -10.91 -3.32
C SER A 102 2.00 -11.24 -2.51
N MET A 103 1.97 -12.41 -1.87
CA MET A 103 3.11 -12.96 -1.14
C MET A 103 4.11 -13.56 -2.12
N THR A 104 5.07 -12.76 -2.54
CA THR A 104 6.14 -13.10 -3.49
C THR A 104 7.50 -13.20 -2.79
N GLU A 105 8.54 -13.53 -3.53
CA GLU A 105 9.93 -13.46 -3.06
C GLU A 105 10.27 -12.06 -2.54
N GLU A 106 9.85 -11.02 -3.25
CA GLU A 106 10.07 -9.63 -2.84
C GLU A 106 9.37 -9.29 -1.51
N TRP A 107 8.13 -9.78 -1.31
CA TRP A 107 7.40 -9.63 -0.05
C TRP A 107 8.13 -10.35 1.09
N LEU A 108 8.62 -11.58 0.86
CA LEU A 108 9.36 -12.35 1.85
C LEU A 108 10.66 -11.64 2.22
N ASP A 109 11.45 -11.21 1.24
CA ASP A 109 12.71 -10.49 1.47
C ASP A 109 12.48 -9.21 2.25
N PHE A 110 11.42 -8.45 1.95
CA PHE A 110 11.08 -7.24 2.67
C PHE A 110 10.74 -7.51 4.14
N ILE A 111 9.97 -8.58 4.45
CA ILE A 111 9.69 -8.96 5.83
C ILE A 111 10.95 -9.38 6.57
N VAL A 112 11.79 -10.19 5.94
CA VAL A 112 13.07 -10.65 6.51
C VAL A 112 13.95 -9.43 6.85
N ASP A 113 14.07 -8.49 5.94
CA ASP A 113 14.80 -7.24 6.14
C ASP A 113 14.25 -6.46 7.34
N CYS A 114 12.93 -6.24 7.39
CA CYS A 114 12.28 -5.50 8.47
C CYS A 114 12.44 -6.19 9.84
N ARG A 115 12.25 -7.51 9.90
CA ARG A 115 12.40 -8.27 11.16
C ARG A 115 13.86 -8.36 11.61
N SER A 116 14.81 -8.29 10.66
CA SER A 116 16.25 -8.20 10.96
C SER A 116 16.70 -6.78 11.35
N GLY A 117 15.78 -5.82 11.41
CA GLY A 117 16.06 -4.44 11.84
C GLY A 117 16.56 -3.52 10.72
N LYS A 118 16.51 -3.94 9.46
CA LYS A 118 16.86 -3.09 8.34
C LYS A 118 15.78 -2.02 8.13
N GLU A 119 16.20 -0.78 8.03
CA GLU A 119 15.32 0.36 7.79
C GLU A 119 15.07 0.54 6.28
N HIS A 120 13.92 1.13 5.96
CA HIS A 120 13.54 1.55 4.60
C HIS A 120 12.97 2.98 4.63
N ASN A 121 12.88 3.62 3.46
CA ASN A 121 12.46 5.01 3.34
C ASN A 121 11.01 5.20 2.88
N HIS A 122 10.22 4.12 2.75
CA HIS A 122 8.83 4.23 2.33
C HIS A 122 7.98 4.92 3.40
N ASP A 123 7.06 5.79 2.97
CA ASP A 123 6.09 6.44 3.85
C ASP A 123 4.99 5.48 4.28
N ILE A 124 4.56 4.61 3.36
CA ILE A 124 3.50 3.62 3.56
C ILE A 124 3.91 2.30 2.90
N VAL A 125 3.65 1.19 3.58
CA VAL A 125 3.76 -0.15 2.99
C VAL A 125 2.43 -0.87 3.12
N ILE A 126 1.98 -1.47 2.01
CA ILE A 126 0.73 -2.20 1.89
C ILE A 126 1.03 -3.63 1.45
N GLY A 127 0.35 -4.61 2.02
CA GLY A 127 0.52 -5.99 1.60
C GLY A 127 -0.18 -7.00 2.49
N ALA A 128 0.07 -8.26 2.22
CA ALA A 128 -0.43 -9.35 3.06
C ALA A 128 0.29 -9.36 4.41
N MET A 129 -0.42 -9.75 5.46
CA MET A 129 0.13 -10.01 6.78
C MET A 129 0.49 -11.48 6.89
N ALA A 130 1.65 -11.82 7.43
CA ALA A 130 1.96 -13.17 7.83
C ALA A 130 1.05 -13.58 9.00
N ASP A 131 0.23 -14.60 8.80
CA ASP A 131 -0.55 -15.20 9.89
C ASP A 131 0.37 -15.95 10.89
N ASP A 132 -0.20 -16.47 11.96
CA ASP A 132 0.60 -17.10 13.04
C ASP A 132 1.50 -18.26 12.53
N GLN A 133 1.08 -19.04 11.53
CA GLN A 133 1.90 -20.11 10.94
C GLN A 133 2.99 -19.54 10.03
N ILE A 134 2.62 -18.64 9.13
CA ILE A 134 3.58 -18.01 8.22
C ILE A 134 4.60 -17.19 9.01
N TYR A 135 4.16 -16.54 10.10
CA TYR A 135 5.06 -15.85 11.01
C TYR A 135 6.17 -16.75 11.53
N ASN A 136 5.80 -17.97 12.00
CA ASN A 136 6.78 -18.95 12.52
C ASN A 136 7.72 -19.43 11.41
N TYR A 137 7.21 -19.77 10.22
CA TYR A 137 8.07 -20.20 9.10
C TYR A 137 9.05 -19.10 8.66
N ILE A 138 8.65 -17.82 8.70
CA ILE A 138 9.58 -16.72 8.42
C ILE A 138 10.66 -16.66 9.52
N SER A 139 10.31 -16.86 10.78
CA SER A 139 11.29 -16.92 11.88
C SER A 139 12.26 -18.08 11.69
N ASP A 140 11.76 -19.29 11.39
CA ASP A 140 12.56 -20.47 11.11
C ASP A 140 13.51 -20.25 9.92
N TYR A 141 13.05 -19.50 8.90
CA TYR A 141 13.86 -19.13 7.74
C TYR A 141 14.96 -18.11 8.13
N ILE A 142 14.64 -17.10 8.92
CA ILE A 142 15.62 -16.11 9.42
C ILE A 142 16.69 -16.80 10.27
N ASP A 143 16.28 -17.74 11.12
CA ASP A 143 17.19 -18.49 12.00
C ASP A 143 17.96 -19.60 11.27
N GLY A 144 17.72 -19.79 9.97
CA GLY A 144 18.38 -20.82 9.15
C GLY A 144 17.92 -22.25 9.41
N THR A 145 16.83 -22.45 10.16
CA THR A 145 16.24 -23.76 10.47
C THR A 145 15.60 -24.39 9.24
N ILE A 146 15.04 -23.58 8.33
CA ILE A 146 14.52 -24.01 7.04
C ILE A 146 15.13 -23.21 5.92
N THR A 147 15.18 -23.80 4.71
CA THR A 147 15.61 -23.09 3.49
C THR A 147 14.45 -22.27 2.92
N ARG A 148 14.77 -21.40 1.96
CA ARG A 148 13.77 -20.60 1.22
C ARG A 148 12.78 -21.50 0.46
N GLU A 149 13.25 -22.55 -0.14
CA GLU A 149 12.44 -23.53 -0.85
C GLU A 149 11.49 -24.26 0.13
N GLN A 150 12.00 -24.65 1.31
CA GLN A 150 11.19 -25.25 2.35
C GLN A 150 10.13 -24.29 2.87
N PHE A 151 10.46 -23.00 3.06
CA PHE A 151 9.48 -21.97 3.40
C PHE A 151 8.31 -21.97 2.41
N TRP A 152 8.60 -21.88 1.09
CA TRP A 152 7.54 -21.84 0.07
C TRP A 152 6.73 -23.14 -0.04
N MET A 153 7.32 -24.28 0.27
CA MET A 153 6.58 -25.54 0.35
C MET A 153 5.61 -25.59 1.53
N LEU A 154 6.00 -24.99 2.67
CA LEU A 154 5.23 -24.98 3.91
C LEU A 154 4.18 -23.86 3.93
N ALA A 155 4.48 -22.72 3.33
CA ALA A 155 3.64 -21.53 3.36
C ALA A 155 2.34 -21.74 2.58
N LYS A 156 1.27 -22.13 3.30
CA LYS A 156 -0.08 -22.27 2.75
C LYS A 156 -0.94 -21.10 3.23
N PHE A 157 -1.18 -20.16 2.34
CA PHE A 157 -1.98 -18.98 2.62
C PHE A 157 -3.48 -19.34 2.54
N LYS A 158 -4.07 -19.63 3.69
CA LYS A 158 -5.45 -20.14 3.79
C LYS A 158 -6.51 -19.07 3.66
N TYR A 159 -6.20 -17.85 4.08
CA TYR A 159 -7.14 -16.74 4.14
C TYR A 159 -6.49 -15.46 3.63
N PRO A 160 -7.26 -14.56 2.99
CA PRO A 160 -6.76 -13.24 2.66
C PRO A 160 -6.45 -12.49 3.96
N THR A 161 -5.25 -11.94 4.02
CA THR A 161 -4.80 -11.05 5.08
C THR A 161 -4.37 -9.73 4.46
N HIS A 162 -4.42 -8.65 5.24
CA HIS A 162 -4.05 -7.34 4.75
C HIS A 162 -3.45 -6.51 5.87
N GLN A 163 -2.42 -5.76 5.55
CA GLN A 163 -1.91 -4.71 6.42
C GLN A 163 -1.50 -3.49 5.59
N ILE A 164 -1.73 -2.33 6.17
CA ILE A 164 -1.22 -1.05 5.71
C ILE A 164 -0.52 -0.40 6.87
N VAL A 165 0.74 -0.01 6.68
CA VAL A 165 1.61 0.51 7.73
C VAL A 165 2.08 1.89 7.36
N PHE A 166 1.92 2.82 8.27
CA PHE A 166 2.28 4.23 8.13
C PHE A 166 3.56 4.49 8.92
N TYR A 167 4.62 5.01 8.27
CA TYR A 167 5.95 5.15 8.88
C TYR A 167 6.36 6.59 9.15
N THR A 168 5.72 7.57 8.50
CA THR A 168 6.09 8.97 8.63
C THR A 168 4.94 9.81 9.20
N LYS A 169 5.27 10.95 9.78
CA LYS A 169 4.26 11.91 10.27
C LYS A 169 3.37 12.41 9.12
N GLU A 170 3.93 12.53 7.92
CA GLU A 170 3.18 12.92 6.72
C GLU A 170 2.18 11.83 6.32
N ALA A 171 2.59 10.55 6.37
CA ALA A 171 1.71 9.43 6.11
C ALA A 171 0.55 9.35 7.14
N LEU A 172 0.83 9.60 8.42
CA LEU A 172 -0.22 9.62 9.46
C LEU A 172 -1.28 10.71 9.24
N LYS A 173 -0.96 11.82 8.57
CA LYS A 173 -1.94 12.86 8.22
C LYS A 173 -3.00 12.39 7.23
N CYS A 174 -2.75 11.28 6.52
CA CYS A 174 -3.73 10.65 5.64
C CYS A 174 -4.87 9.96 6.40
N LEU A 175 -4.67 9.68 7.70
CA LEU A 175 -5.65 9.02 8.57
C LEU A 175 -6.59 10.04 9.21
N LYS A 176 -7.87 9.99 8.83
CA LYS A 176 -8.92 10.78 9.45
C LYS A 176 -9.74 9.88 10.38
N TYR A 177 -9.60 10.09 11.70
CA TYR A 177 -10.35 9.33 12.70
C TYR A 177 -11.86 9.53 12.55
N ARG A 178 -12.62 8.43 12.53
CA ARG A 178 -14.09 8.42 12.44
C ARG A 178 -14.77 8.04 13.74
N GLY A 179 -14.08 7.30 14.58
CA GLY A 179 -14.64 6.75 15.80
C GLY A 179 -14.03 5.40 16.15
N CYS A 180 -14.61 4.73 17.12
CA CYS A 180 -14.20 3.38 17.52
C CYS A 180 -15.39 2.49 17.85
N GLU A 181 -15.14 1.19 17.87
CA GLU A 181 -16.07 0.16 18.35
C GLU A 181 -15.43 -0.55 19.54
N VAL A 182 -16.19 -0.77 20.59
CA VAL A 182 -15.84 -1.64 21.73
C VAL A 182 -16.51 -2.98 21.52
N LEU A 183 -15.76 -4.10 21.60
CA LEU A 183 -16.23 -5.46 21.31
C LEU A 183 -16.64 -6.20 22.56
#